data_7276e7f9e3b1200224bf63176cab603b
#
_entry.id   7276e7f9e3b1200224bf63176cab603b
#
_cell.length_a   1.000
_cell.length_b   1.000
_cell.length_c   1.000
_cell.angle_alpha   90.00
_cell.angle_beta   90.00
_cell.angle_gamma   90.00
#
_symmetry.space_group_name_H-M   'P 1'
#
loop_
_entity.id
_entity.type
_entity.pdbx_description
1 polymer ?
#
loop_
_entity_poly.entity_id
_entity_poly.type
_entity_poly.pdbx_seq_one_letter_code
_entity_poly.pdbx_strand_id
1 'polypeptide(L)'
;MQELVEAVKPMEGLEGFVVRWSDGSMVKIKADQYCLLHRSKDELAREKNVIAILVEGMADDFRLLLTEPDREKFEEFEYEFWCNFNEQADNIFGVLEHYNATNMTRKEFALESKDWVNSYVRATAFTFFDKISINITEVKQHLLDILKKNTGSQTNVDKARSIWDNGNLKWVY
;
A
#
# COMPACT_ATOMS: atom_id res chain seq x y z
N MET A 1 35.98 -20.67 -0.08
CA MET A 1 34.62 -20.33 -0.54
C MET A 1 33.99 -19.19 0.30
N GLN A 2 34.02 -19.31 1.60
CA GLN A 2 33.44 -18.27 2.52
C GLN A 2 34.13 -16.91 2.32
N GLU A 3 35.45 -16.85 2.26
CA GLU A 3 36.23 -15.62 2.00
C GLU A 3 35.83 -14.95 0.67
N LEU A 4 35.55 -15.76 -0.37
CA LEU A 4 35.14 -15.26 -1.67
C LEU A 4 33.70 -14.66 -1.60
N VAL A 5 32.79 -15.28 -0.87
CA VAL A 5 31.44 -14.75 -0.62
C VAL A 5 31.54 -13.42 0.13
N GLU A 6 32.34 -13.35 1.19
CA GLU A 6 32.54 -12.12 1.97
C GLU A 6 33.18 -10.99 1.15
N ALA A 7 34.05 -11.33 0.18
CA ALA A 7 34.64 -10.35 -0.72
C ALA A 7 33.67 -9.84 -1.79
N VAL A 8 32.75 -10.68 -2.29
CA VAL A 8 31.83 -10.33 -3.39
C VAL A 8 30.59 -9.58 -2.88
N LYS A 9 30.07 -9.95 -1.73
CA LYS A 9 28.83 -9.36 -1.19
C LYS A 9 28.82 -7.83 -1.12
N PRO A 10 29.88 -7.16 -0.60
CA PRO A 10 29.88 -5.70 -0.49
C PRO A 10 30.22 -4.95 -1.77
N MET A 11 30.47 -5.68 -2.89
CA MET A 11 30.82 -5.04 -4.17
C MET A 11 29.62 -4.31 -4.77
N GLU A 12 29.89 -3.13 -5.33
CA GLU A 12 28.88 -2.30 -5.99
C GLU A 12 29.06 -2.28 -7.50
N GLY A 13 27.99 -1.98 -8.24
CA GLY A 13 28.02 -1.78 -9.70
C GLY A 13 28.14 -3.08 -10.52
N LEU A 14 28.02 -4.26 -9.89
CA LEU A 14 28.05 -5.56 -10.58
C LEU A 14 27.00 -6.52 -10.01
N GLU A 15 26.59 -7.50 -10.83
CA GLU A 15 25.65 -8.53 -10.38
C GLU A 15 26.30 -9.53 -9.40
N GLY A 16 27.57 -9.88 -9.63
CA GLY A 16 28.31 -10.90 -8.90
C GLY A 16 29.20 -11.71 -9.81
N PHE A 17 29.60 -12.89 -9.33
CA PHE A 17 30.51 -13.79 -10.05
C PHE A 17 29.97 -15.22 -10.13
N VAL A 18 30.38 -15.93 -11.17
CA VAL A 18 30.19 -17.38 -11.30
C VAL A 18 31.54 -18.06 -11.10
N VAL A 19 31.65 -18.84 -10.04
CA VAL A 19 32.83 -19.67 -9.76
C VAL A 19 32.61 -21.01 -10.40
N ARG A 20 33.62 -21.46 -11.21
CA ARG A 20 33.65 -22.79 -11.82
C ARG A 20 34.81 -23.59 -11.26
N TRP A 21 34.55 -24.83 -10.94
CA TRP A 21 35.59 -25.78 -10.57
C TRP A 21 35.97 -26.70 -11.74
N SER A 22 37.12 -27.35 -11.59
CA SER A 22 37.65 -28.28 -12.59
C SER A 22 36.77 -29.53 -12.82
N ASP A 23 35.94 -29.87 -11.85
CA ASP A 23 34.95 -30.95 -11.93
C ASP A 23 33.66 -30.56 -12.68
N GLY A 24 33.57 -29.31 -13.17
CA GLY A 24 32.40 -28.76 -13.86
C GLY A 24 31.32 -28.17 -12.95
N SER A 25 31.45 -28.24 -11.64
CA SER A 25 30.52 -27.61 -10.71
C SER A 25 30.63 -26.09 -10.77
N MET A 26 29.48 -25.40 -10.50
CA MET A 26 29.40 -23.94 -10.55
C MET A 26 28.59 -23.41 -9.38
N VAL A 27 29.01 -22.26 -8.85
CA VAL A 27 28.23 -21.47 -7.86
C VAL A 27 28.20 -20.04 -8.30
N LYS A 28 27.00 -19.42 -8.24
CA LYS A 28 26.82 -18.00 -8.46
C LYS A 28 26.78 -17.28 -7.11
N ILE A 29 27.64 -16.28 -6.95
CA ILE A 29 27.70 -15.39 -5.80
C ILE A 29 27.24 -14.03 -6.27
N LYS A 30 26.14 -13.51 -5.70
CA LYS A 30 25.58 -12.19 -6.05
C LYS A 30 26.01 -11.14 -5.04
N ALA A 31 26.25 -9.92 -5.53
CA ALA A 31 26.46 -8.74 -4.68
C ALA A 31 25.16 -8.35 -3.97
N ASP A 32 25.25 -7.89 -2.72
CA ASP A 32 24.10 -7.55 -1.90
C ASP A 32 23.31 -6.36 -2.49
N GLN A 33 24.01 -5.33 -3.00
CA GLN A 33 23.40 -4.21 -3.69
C GLN A 33 22.55 -4.64 -4.88
N TYR A 34 23.07 -5.54 -5.72
CA TYR A 34 22.32 -6.08 -6.85
C TYR A 34 21.06 -6.83 -6.41
N CYS A 35 21.17 -7.64 -5.35
CA CYS A 35 20.01 -8.35 -4.80
C CYS A 35 18.93 -7.38 -4.27
N LEU A 36 19.32 -6.31 -3.58
CA LEU A 36 18.41 -5.29 -3.07
C LEU A 36 17.69 -4.54 -4.21
N LEU A 37 18.45 -4.12 -5.25
CA LEU A 37 17.86 -3.44 -6.41
C LEU A 37 16.87 -4.33 -7.17
N HIS A 38 17.18 -5.61 -7.35
CA HIS A 38 16.23 -6.53 -7.98
C HIS A 38 14.99 -6.75 -7.15
N ARG A 39 15.15 -6.90 -5.84
CA ARG A 39 14.02 -7.06 -4.92
C ARG A 39 13.12 -5.83 -4.93
N SER A 40 13.67 -4.62 -4.91
CA SER A 40 12.85 -3.41 -4.97
C SER A 40 12.05 -3.31 -6.28
N LYS A 41 12.64 -3.70 -7.42
CA LYS A 41 11.92 -3.76 -8.70
C LYS A 41 10.81 -4.82 -8.72
N ASP A 42 11.03 -5.97 -8.10
CA ASP A 42 10.01 -7.01 -7.95
C ASP A 42 8.83 -6.53 -7.09
N GLU A 43 9.11 -5.71 -6.06
CA GLU A 43 8.06 -5.08 -5.24
C GLU A 43 7.28 -4.04 -6.06
N LEU A 44 7.97 -3.16 -6.81
CA LEU A 44 7.32 -2.15 -7.66
C LEU A 44 6.50 -2.77 -8.80
N ALA A 45 6.86 -3.96 -9.30
CA ALA A 45 6.14 -4.63 -10.37
C ALA A 45 4.68 -4.99 -10.03
N ARG A 46 4.29 -4.91 -8.74
CA ARG A 46 2.97 -5.34 -8.27
C ARG A 46 2.32 -4.28 -7.41
N GLU A 47 1.23 -3.71 -7.87
CA GLU A 47 0.47 -2.69 -7.13
C GLU A 47 0.14 -3.10 -5.69
N LYS A 48 -0.27 -4.35 -5.46
CA LYS A 48 -0.56 -4.84 -4.11
C LYS A 48 0.61 -4.70 -3.13
N ASN A 49 1.85 -4.84 -3.61
CA ASN A 49 3.04 -4.70 -2.80
C ASN A 49 3.32 -3.22 -2.51
N VAL A 50 3.12 -2.35 -3.50
CA VAL A 50 3.24 -0.89 -3.32
C VAL A 50 2.22 -0.41 -2.29
N ILE A 51 0.96 -0.82 -2.40
CA ILE A 51 -0.07 -0.49 -1.40
C ILE A 51 0.31 -1.03 -0.02
N ALA A 52 0.83 -2.26 0.08
CA ALA A 52 1.29 -2.82 1.36
C ALA A 52 2.41 -1.97 1.98
N ILE A 53 3.40 -1.55 1.20
CA ILE A 53 4.50 -0.68 1.65
C ILE A 53 3.95 0.63 2.22
N LEU A 54 2.98 1.27 1.53
CA LEU A 54 2.37 2.52 1.98
C LEU A 54 1.60 2.35 3.29
N VAL A 55 0.69 1.38 3.35
CA VAL A 55 -0.20 1.21 4.52
C VAL A 55 0.49 0.63 5.75
N GLU A 56 1.62 -0.07 5.57
CA GLU A 56 2.45 -0.56 6.68
C GLU A 56 3.46 0.50 7.19
N GLY A 57 3.54 1.67 6.53
CA GLY A 57 4.45 2.75 6.93
C GLY A 57 5.91 2.49 6.60
N MET A 58 6.19 1.67 5.58
CA MET A 58 7.54 1.30 5.15
C MET A 58 8.07 2.16 4.00
N ALA A 59 7.36 3.22 3.61
CA ALA A 59 7.68 4.03 2.44
C ALA A 59 9.06 4.70 2.55
N ASP A 60 9.43 5.21 3.74
CA ASP A 60 10.70 5.91 3.97
C ASP A 60 11.90 4.98 3.71
N ASP A 61 11.87 3.78 4.30
CA ASP A 61 12.94 2.79 4.11
C ASP A 61 12.97 2.29 2.66
N PHE A 62 11.79 2.12 2.04
CA PHE A 62 11.69 1.63 0.68
C PHE A 62 12.26 2.62 -0.34
N ARG A 63 12.04 3.94 -0.18
CA ARG A 63 12.60 4.98 -1.05
C ARG A 63 14.14 4.92 -1.12
N LEU A 64 14.81 4.53 -0.05
CA LEU A 64 16.27 4.40 -0.02
C LEU A 64 16.79 3.28 -0.93
N LEU A 65 15.95 2.32 -1.30
CA LEU A 65 16.28 1.19 -2.17
C LEU A 65 16.00 1.47 -3.65
N LEU A 66 15.34 2.60 -3.97
CA LEU A 66 14.90 2.91 -5.33
C LEU A 66 15.95 3.70 -6.11
N THR A 67 16.02 3.43 -7.42
CA THR A 67 16.72 4.31 -8.37
C THR A 67 15.94 5.60 -8.58
N GLU A 68 16.59 6.67 -9.04
CA GLU A 68 15.96 8.00 -9.15
C GLU A 68 14.61 7.99 -9.91
N PRO A 69 14.50 7.42 -11.12
CA PRO A 69 13.22 7.41 -11.85
C PRO A 69 12.13 6.58 -11.14
N ASP A 70 12.51 5.51 -10.45
CA ASP A 70 11.57 4.66 -9.71
C ASP A 70 11.09 5.39 -8.44
N ARG A 71 11.98 6.16 -7.80
CA ARG A 71 11.68 6.96 -6.61
C ARG A 71 10.69 8.07 -6.92
N GLU A 72 10.95 8.88 -7.94
CA GLU A 72 10.05 9.96 -8.37
C GLU A 72 8.63 9.44 -8.61
N LYS A 73 8.52 8.35 -9.37
CA LYS A 73 7.24 7.72 -9.66
C LYS A 73 6.53 7.18 -8.42
N PHE A 74 7.29 6.56 -7.49
CA PHE A 74 6.74 6.05 -6.24
C PHE A 74 6.24 7.19 -5.34
N GLU A 75 6.99 8.29 -5.21
CA GLU A 75 6.63 9.46 -4.40
C GLU A 75 5.40 10.19 -4.97
N GLU A 76 5.28 10.31 -6.30
CA GLU A 76 4.10 10.87 -6.94
C GLU A 76 2.85 10.03 -6.62
N PHE A 77 2.94 8.71 -6.81
CA PHE A 77 1.84 7.81 -6.48
C PHE A 77 1.49 7.83 -4.99
N GLU A 78 2.48 7.83 -4.09
CA GLU A 78 2.27 7.90 -2.65
C GLU A 78 1.54 9.18 -2.27
N TYR A 79 1.95 10.33 -2.82
CA TYR A 79 1.29 11.60 -2.56
C TYR A 79 -0.19 11.57 -2.96
N GLU A 80 -0.51 11.13 -4.18
CA GLU A 80 -1.88 11.02 -4.65
C GLU A 80 -2.70 10.01 -3.84
N PHE A 81 -2.10 8.88 -3.49
CA PHE A 81 -2.72 7.86 -2.64
C PHE A 81 -3.18 8.45 -1.30
N TRP A 82 -2.30 9.17 -0.61
CA TRP A 82 -2.64 9.75 0.69
C TRP A 82 -3.60 10.93 0.59
N CYS A 83 -3.52 11.73 -0.46
CA CYS A 83 -4.50 12.80 -0.72
C CYS A 83 -5.91 12.20 -0.88
N ASN A 84 -6.07 11.22 -1.74
CA ASN A 84 -7.35 10.58 -2.00
C ASN A 84 -7.87 9.80 -0.79
N PHE A 85 -6.99 9.10 -0.08
CA PHE A 85 -7.35 8.40 1.16
C PHE A 85 -7.90 9.36 2.23
N ASN A 86 -7.25 10.50 2.42
CA ASN A 86 -7.70 11.50 3.37
C ASN A 86 -9.04 12.10 2.95
N GLU A 87 -9.23 12.43 1.67
CA GLU A 87 -10.49 12.93 1.13
C GLU A 87 -11.64 11.94 1.38
N GLN A 88 -11.43 10.63 1.16
CA GLN A 88 -12.43 9.61 1.46
C GLN A 88 -12.76 9.53 2.95
N ALA A 89 -11.76 9.62 3.81
CA ALA A 89 -11.98 9.63 5.26
C ALA A 89 -12.77 10.86 5.70
N ASP A 90 -12.44 12.03 5.15
CA ASP A 90 -13.14 13.30 5.45
C ASP A 90 -14.59 13.27 4.93
N ASN A 91 -14.83 12.69 3.75
CA ASN A 91 -16.20 12.50 3.21
C ASN A 91 -17.04 11.59 4.11
N ILE A 92 -16.48 10.46 4.59
CA ILE A 92 -17.18 9.56 5.52
C ILE A 92 -17.49 10.30 6.83
N PHE A 93 -16.51 11.02 7.35
CA PHE A 93 -16.66 11.78 8.59
C PHE A 93 -17.75 12.85 8.48
N GLY A 94 -17.74 13.64 7.40
CA GLY A 94 -18.77 14.67 7.14
C GLY A 94 -20.18 14.09 7.01
N VAL A 95 -20.31 12.93 6.36
CA VAL A 95 -21.60 12.21 6.29
C VAL A 95 -22.08 11.79 7.68
N LEU A 96 -21.18 11.24 8.51
CA LEU A 96 -21.54 10.82 9.87
C LEU A 96 -21.90 11.99 10.77
N GLU A 97 -21.21 13.13 10.66
CA GLU A 97 -21.58 14.37 11.37
C GLU A 97 -22.98 14.86 10.96
N HIS A 98 -23.27 14.85 9.66
CA HIS A 98 -24.59 15.25 9.16
C HIS A 98 -25.70 14.37 9.74
N TYR A 99 -25.53 13.05 9.75
CA TYR A 99 -26.53 12.14 10.28
C TYR A 99 -26.71 12.23 11.79
N ASN A 100 -25.63 12.45 12.53
CA ASN A 100 -25.71 12.71 13.96
C ASN A 100 -26.48 14.01 14.26
N ALA A 101 -26.26 15.07 13.46
CA ALA A 101 -26.98 16.35 13.62
C ALA A 101 -28.46 16.23 13.30
N THR A 102 -28.88 15.35 12.41
CA THR A 102 -30.29 15.15 12.00
C THR A 102 -31.04 14.13 12.84
N ASN A 103 -30.40 13.51 13.84
CA ASN A 103 -30.95 12.41 14.64
C ASN A 103 -31.59 11.29 13.82
N MET A 104 -31.01 11.00 12.66
CA MET A 104 -31.45 9.95 11.75
C MET A 104 -31.33 8.57 12.41
N THR A 105 -32.33 7.73 12.23
CA THR A 105 -32.28 6.36 12.72
C THR A 105 -31.40 5.49 11.81
N ARG A 106 -30.84 4.41 12.37
CA ARG A 106 -30.04 3.43 11.60
C ARG A 106 -30.81 2.85 10.40
N LYS A 107 -32.13 2.71 10.52
CA LYS A 107 -32.99 2.23 9.42
C LYS A 107 -33.09 3.25 8.29
N GLU A 108 -33.29 4.52 8.61
CA GLU A 108 -33.34 5.60 7.62
C GLU A 108 -31.99 5.72 6.92
N PHE A 109 -30.87 5.71 7.66
CA PHE A 109 -29.52 5.67 7.09
C PHE A 109 -29.31 4.47 6.15
N ALA A 110 -29.79 3.28 6.53
CA ALA A 110 -29.68 2.09 5.68
C ALA A 110 -30.42 2.24 4.34
N LEU A 111 -31.58 2.93 4.36
CA LEU A 111 -32.35 3.19 3.15
C LEU A 111 -31.70 4.26 2.28
N GLU A 112 -31.22 5.36 2.87
CA GLU A 112 -30.57 6.45 2.16
C GLU A 112 -29.22 6.04 1.56
N SER A 113 -28.42 5.26 2.30
CA SER A 113 -27.13 4.75 1.83
C SER A 113 -27.22 3.52 0.92
N LYS A 114 -28.44 3.09 0.54
CA LYS A 114 -28.66 1.86 -0.27
C LYS A 114 -27.94 1.90 -1.60
N ASP A 115 -27.92 3.04 -2.24
CA ASP A 115 -27.37 3.23 -3.57
C ASP A 115 -25.89 3.68 -3.55
N TRP A 116 -25.24 3.68 -2.39
CA TRP A 116 -23.82 3.94 -2.32
C TRP A 116 -23.02 2.85 -3.00
N VAL A 117 -22.29 3.24 -4.04
CA VAL A 117 -21.50 2.32 -4.86
C VAL A 117 -20.35 1.70 -4.07
N ASN A 118 -19.81 2.44 -3.10
CA ASN A 118 -18.65 2.02 -2.33
C ASN A 118 -19.06 1.23 -1.07
N SER A 119 -18.93 -0.11 -1.15
CA SER A 119 -19.31 -1.01 -0.05
C SER A 119 -18.44 -0.83 1.20
N TYR A 120 -17.16 -0.50 1.08
CA TYR A 120 -16.27 -0.27 2.22
C TYR A 120 -16.56 1.05 2.92
N VAL A 121 -16.83 2.10 2.16
CA VAL A 121 -17.25 3.41 2.69
C VAL A 121 -18.56 3.25 3.47
N ARG A 122 -19.53 2.58 2.86
CA ARG A 122 -20.82 2.29 3.51
C ARG A 122 -20.66 1.48 4.80
N ALA A 123 -19.87 0.39 4.75
CA ALA A 123 -19.60 -0.44 5.93
C ALA A 123 -18.90 0.33 7.05
N THR A 124 -17.95 1.20 6.70
CA THR A 124 -17.27 2.07 7.65
C THR A 124 -18.26 3.04 8.30
N ALA A 125 -19.10 3.71 7.50
CA ALA A 125 -20.12 4.60 8.02
C ALA A 125 -21.07 3.86 9.00
N PHE A 126 -21.49 2.63 8.68
CA PHE A 126 -22.30 1.82 9.60
C PHE A 126 -21.56 1.44 10.89
N THR A 127 -20.27 1.25 10.85
CA THR A 127 -19.46 0.93 12.04
C THR A 127 -19.42 2.08 13.05
N PHE A 128 -19.48 3.32 12.55
CA PHE A 128 -19.40 4.52 13.38
C PHE A 128 -20.75 5.19 13.64
N PHE A 129 -21.82 4.73 13.00
CA PHE A 129 -23.13 5.39 13.00
C PHE A 129 -23.72 5.59 14.43
N ASP A 130 -23.58 4.61 15.31
CA ASP A 130 -24.13 4.64 16.66
C ASP A 130 -23.17 5.23 17.72
N LYS A 131 -22.00 5.73 17.30
CA LYS A 131 -21.03 6.33 18.24
C LYS A 131 -21.44 7.76 18.60
N ILE A 132 -21.47 8.03 19.90
CA ILE A 132 -21.86 9.35 20.48
C ILE A 132 -20.87 10.45 20.07
N SER A 133 -19.58 10.11 19.95
CA SER A 133 -18.55 11.01 19.42
C SER A 133 -17.71 10.26 18.41
N ILE A 134 -17.51 10.87 17.25
CA ILE A 134 -16.71 10.31 16.16
C ILE A 134 -15.45 11.17 16.03
N ASN A 135 -14.30 10.51 15.92
CA ASN A 135 -13.05 11.18 15.66
C ASN A 135 -12.56 10.75 14.28
N ILE A 136 -12.17 11.72 13.44
CA ILE A 136 -11.63 11.48 12.11
C ILE A 136 -10.40 10.51 12.14
N THR A 137 -9.60 10.58 13.19
CA THR A 137 -8.46 9.66 13.36
C THR A 137 -8.91 8.21 13.50
N GLU A 138 -10.03 7.94 14.18
CA GLU A 138 -10.58 6.58 14.29
C GLU A 138 -11.10 6.07 12.94
N VAL A 139 -11.75 6.95 12.16
CA VAL A 139 -12.22 6.62 10.80
C VAL A 139 -11.01 6.28 9.91
N LYS A 140 -9.95 7.11 9.91
CA LYS A 140 -8.72 6.86 9.17
C LYS A 140 -8.07 5.54 9.58
N GLN A 141 -7.96 5.28 10.88
CA GLN A 141 -7.36 4.03 11.37
C GLN A 141 -8.19 2.80 10.92
N HIS A 142 -9.50 2.89 10.98
CA HIS A 142 -10.37 1.80 10.52
C HIS A 142 -10.19 1.51 9.01
N LEU A 143 -10.10 2.55 8.18
CA LEU A 143 -9.84 2.40 6.75
C LEU A 143 -8.47 1.80 6.48
N LEU A 144 -7.43 2.22 7.21
CA LEU A 144 -6.08 1.63 7.13
C LEU A 144 -6.10 0.14 7.51
N ASP A 145 -6.83 -0.24 8.55
CA ASP A 145 -6.94 -1.64 8.96
C ASP A 145 -7.64 -2.49 7.90
N ILE A 146 -8.62 -1.92 7.20
CA ILE A 146 -9.24 -2.57 6.04
C ILE A 146 -8.21 -2.76 4.93
N LEU A 147 -7.46 -1.72 4.58
CA LEU A 147 -6.44 -1.80 3.53
C LEU A 147 -5.37 -2.84 3.85
N LYS A 148 -4.80 -2.82 5.06
CA LYS A 148 -3.80 -3.80 5.51
C LYS A 148 -4.28 -5.23 5.34
N LYS A 149 -5.54 -5.53 5.69
CA LYS A 149 -6.13 -6.86 5.52
C LYS A 149 -6.31 -7.26 4.04
N ASN A 150 -6.33 -6.32 3.12
CA ASN A 150 -6.59 -6.55 1.70
C ASN A 150 -5.33 -6.58 0.82
N THR A 151 -4.13 -6.30 1.34
CA THR A 151 -2.88 -6.31 0.57
C THR A 151 -2.38 -7.70 0.17
N GLY A 152 -2.95 -8.76 0.70
CA GLY A 152 -2.52 -10.15 0.43
C GLY A 152 -2.68 -10.60 -1.04
N SER A 153 -3.60 -10.01 -1.81
CA SER A 153 -3.81 -10.33 -3.22
C SER A 153 -4.25 -9.11 -4.03
N GLN A 154 -3.93 -9.10 -5.33
CA GLN A 154 -4.38 -8.01 -6.22
C GLN A 154 -5.91 -7.91 -6.28
N THR A 155 -6.62 -9.02 -6.31
CA THR A 155 -8.08 -9.02 -6.30
C THR A 155 -8.67 -8.34 -5.07
N ASN A 156 -8.05 -8.50 -3.91
CA ASN A 156 -8.49 -7.84 -2.68
C ASN A 156 -8.17 -6.34 -2.70
N VAL A 157 -6.98 -5.96 -3.20
CA VAL A 157 -6.61 -4.57 -3.45
C VAL A 157 -7.61 -3.91 -4.37
N ASP A 158 -7.98 -4.55 -5.49
CA ASP A 158 -8.96 -4.02 -6.44
C ASP A 158 -10.35 -3.82 -5.81
N LYS A 159 -10.78 -4.71 -4.91
CA LYS A 159 -12.03 -4.54 -4.16
C LYS A 159 -11.98 -3.36 -3.19
N ALA A 160 -10.84 -3.16 -2.53
CA ALA A 160 -10.65 -2.09 -1.54
C ALA A 160 -10.24 -0.75 -2.19
N ARG A 161 -10.01 -0.71 -3.50
CA ARG A 161 -9.52 0.45 -4.26
C ARG A 161 -10.31 1.72 -3.98
N SER A 162 -11.62 1.62 -3.88
CA SER A 162 -12.50 2.75 -3.61
C SER A 162 -12.21 3.51 -2.29
N ILE A 163 -11.32 3.00 -1.43
CA ILE A 163 -10.86 3.70 -0.22
C ILE A 163 -9.85 4.80 -0.55
N TRP A 164 -9.11 4.68 -1.65
CA TRP A 164 -8.08 5.64 -2.06
C TRP A 164 -8.19 6.08 -3.52
N ASP A 165 -9.17 5.61 -4.26
CA ASP A 165 -9.32 5.94 -5.68
C ASP A 165 -10.67 6.59 -5.94
N ASN A 166 -10.62 7.88 -6.28
CA ASN A 166 -11.76 8.70 -6.69
C ASN A 166 -11.98 8.67 -8.21
N GLY A 167 -11.30 7.78 -8.94
CA GLY A 167 -11.51 7.71 -10.38
C GLY A 167 -10.52 6.85 -11.16
N ASN A 168 -9.23 7.05 -11.06
CA ASN A 168 -8.27 6.35 -11.92
C ASN A 168 -6.87 6.14 -11.33
N LEU A 169 -6.70 6.31 -10.01
CA LEU A 169 -5.39 6.13 -9.39
C LEU A 169 -5.04 4.63 -9.33
N LYS A 170 -4.10 4.23 -10.16
CA LYS A 170 -3.61 2.86 -10.22
C LYS A 170 -2.10 2.87 -10.40
N TRP A 171 -1.42 2.07 -9.59
CA TRP A 171 -0.01 1.84 -9.80
C TRP A 171 0.23 0.97 -11.04
N VAL A 172 1.04 1.48 -11.96
CA VAL A 172 1.49 0.76 -13.16
C VAL A 172 3.00 0.94 -13.26
N TYR A 173 3.76 -0.15 -13.19
CA TYR A 173 5.21 -0.14 -13.27
C TYR A 173 5.72 -0.55 -14.65
#